data_89c875fb9dbe1e8fda279189ead03161
#
_entry.id   89c875fb9dbe1e8fda279189ead03161
#
_cell.length_a   1.000
_cell.length_b   1.000
_cell.length_c   1.000
_cell.angle_alpha   90.00
_cell.angle_beta   90.00
_cell.angle_gamma   90.00
#
_symmetry.space_group_name_H-M   'P 1'
#
loop_
_entity.id
_entity.type
_entity.pdbx_description
1 polymer ?
#
loop_
_entity_poly.entity_id
_entity_poly.type
_entity_poly.pdbx_seq_one_letter_code
_entity_poly.pdbx_strand_id
1 'polypeptide(L)'
;LEKISRYVDKTMPDYDPKLLQGKDAELVSKFIFESFYQKPELFQKDSKVQLSRLTNRQFRQSLADLFSHFEGQPKIQNRVHGLRGKYYNAKGMNKKKTIKLEQIDGKIDFNFKDQAPIQGMDVNKFSIYWEGSLKPRETGWYEFFIQSPNGFSLRVNQNDGLPTIDEKVTAGMMREVSAKLFLLGGRPYPLSLEYFKFDA
;
A
#
# COMPACT_ATOMS: atom_id res chain seq x y z
N LEU A 1 -15.51 -33.32 -30.41
CA LEU A 1 -15.13 -34.20 -29.31
C LEU A 1 -14.04 -35.17 -29.76
N GLU A 2 -14.22 -35.92 -30.87
CA GLU A 2 -13.30 -36.95 -31.35
C GLU A 2 -11.85 -36.46 -31.56
N LYS A 3 -11.66 -35.27 -32.11
CA LYS A 3 -10.32 -34.67 -32.28
C LYS A 3 -9.63 -34.36 -30.93
N ILE A 4 -10.40 -33.93 -29.95
CA ILE A 4 -9.88 -33.63 -28.59
C ILE A 4 -9.51 -34.95 -27.92
N SER A 5 -10.34 -36.00 -28.04
CA SER A 5 -10.10 -37.32 -27.47
C SER A 5 -8.81 -37.94 -28.02
N ARG A 6 -8.60 -37.90 -29.34
CA ARG A 6 -7.35 -38.36 -29.95
C ARG A 6 -6.12 -37.59 -29.52
N TYR A 7 -6.26 -36.30 -29.29
CA TYR A 7 -5.16 -35.46 -28.82
C TYR A 7 -4.81 -35.80 -27.37
N VAL A 8 -5.81 -35.87 -26.48
CA VAL A 8 -5.62 -36.21 -25.07
C VAL A 8 -5.01 -37.59 -24.91
N ASP A 9 -5.52 -38.60 -25.65
CA ASP A 9 -5.03 -39.97 -25.61
C ASP A 9 -3.55 -40.13 -26.03
N LYS A 10 -3.07 -39.24 -26.92
CA LYS A 10 -1.70 -39.30 -27.45
C LYS A 10 -0.68 -38.42 -26.71
N THR A 11 -1.11 -37.32 -26.13
CA THR A 11 -0.19 -36.25 -25.68
C THR A 11 -0.36 -35.85 -24.23
N MET A 12 -1.40 -36.31 -23.55
CA MET A 12 -1.70 -35.89 -22.21
C MET A 12 -1.61 -37.03 -21.18
N PRO A 13 -1.09 -36.74 -19.96
CA PRO A 13 -0.31 -35.56 -19.59
C PRO A 13 1.06 -35.57 -20.25
N ASP A 14 1.63 -34.38 -20.50
CA ASP A 14 2.88 -34.19 -21.26
C ASP A 14 4.08 -34.93 -20.64
N TYR A 15 4.10 -35.07 -19.32
CA TYR A 15 5.17 -35.79 -18.59
C TYR A 15 5.03 -37.32 -18.62
N ASP A 16 3.85 -37.90 -18.85
CA ASP A 16 3.61 -39.31 -19.06
C ASP A 16 2.32 -39.57 -19.85
N PRO A 17 2.41 -39.62 -21.19
CA PRO A 17 1.24 -39.82 -22.06
C PRO A 17 0.52 -41.18 -21.89
N LYS A 18 1.09 -42.12 -21.14
CA LYS A 18 0.46 -43.41 -20.89
C LYS A 18 -0.52 -43.42 -19.72
N LEU A 19 -0.48 -42.37 -18.89
CA LEU A 19 -1.35 -42.24 -17.70
C LEU A 19 -2.82 -42.01 -18.07
N LEU A 20 -3.10 -41.41 -19.21
CA LEU A 20 -4.43 -40.97 -19.59
C LEU A 20 -4.81 -41.55 -20.97
N GLN A 21 -5.20 -42.82 -21.02
CA GLN A 21 -5.53 -43.52 -22.26
C GLN A 21 -6.94 -44.13 -22.24
N GLY A 22 -7.49 -44.37 -23.41
CA GLY A 22 -8.78 -45.08 -23.60
C GLY A 22 -9.95 -44.35 -22.95
N LYS A 23 -10.66 -44.96 -22.02
CA LYS A 23 -11.86 -44.44 -21.38
C LYS A 23 -11.58 -43.17 -20.57
N ASP A 24 -10.42 -43.04 -19.92
CA ASP A 24 -10.06 -41.88 -19.11
C ASP A 24 -9.76 -40.69 -20.01
N ALA A 25 -9.11 -40.90 -21.14
CA ALA A 25 -8.93 -39.87 -22.16
C ALA A 25 -10.26 -39.38 -22.74
N GLU A 26 -11.23 -40.26 -22.94
CA GLU A 26 -12.59 -39.90 -23.38
C GLU A 26 -13.31 -39.08 -22.34
N LEU A 27 -13.26 -39.44 -21.06
CA LEU A 27 -13.89 -38.70 -19.97
C LEU A 27 -13.33 -37.30 -19.83
N VAL A 28 -12.01 -37.16 -19.84
CA VAL A 28 -11.35 -35.85 -19.79
C VAL A 28 -11.69 -35.02 -21.01
N SER A 29 -11.68 -35.64 -22.20
CA SER A 29 -12.03 -34.94 -23.44
C SER A 29 -13.49 -34.47 -23.45
N LYS A 30 -14.38 -35.27 -22.90
CA LYS A 30 -15.80 -34.94 -22.74
C LYS A 30 -15.95 -33.75 -21.77
N PHE A 31 -15.27 -33.79 -20.64
CA PHE A 31 -15.27 -32.69 -19.69
C PHE A 31 -14.74 -31.39 -20.31
N ILE A 32 -13.61 -31.45 -21.03
CA ILE A 32 -13.06 -30.29 -21.74
C ILE A 32 -14.05 -29.76 -22.77
N PHE A 33 -14.67 -30.64 -23.56
CA PHE A 33 -15.62 -30.25 -24.58
C PHE A 33 -16.87 -29.63 -24.00
N GLU A 34 -17.47 -30.21 -22.96
CA GLU A 34 -18.67 -29.72 -22.31
C GLU A 34 -18.40 -28.43 -21.60
N SER A 35 -17.25 -28.31 -20.92
CA SER A 35 -16.89 -27.14 -20.13
C SER A 35 -16.51 -25.93 -20.99
N PHE A 36 -15.77 -26.12 -22.07
CA PHE A 36 -15.16 -25.01 -22.81
C PHE A 36 -15.76 -24.77 -24.20
N TYR A 37 -16.38 -25.78 -24.81
CA TYR A 37 -16.89 -25.67 -26.18
C TYR A 37 -18.40 -25.76 -26.31
N GLN A 38 -19.08 -26.52 -25.45
CA GLN A 38 -20.52 -26.72 -25.56
C GLN A 38 -21.34 -25.65 -24.85
N LYS A 39 -20.78 -25.05 -23.78
CA LYS A 39 -21.43 -23.98 -23.01
C LYS A 39 -20.46 -22.85 -22.71
N PRO A 40 -19.87 -22.21 -23.71
CA PRO A 40 -18.94 -21.10 -23.50
C PRO A 40 -19.58 -19.94 -22.72
N GLU A 41 -20.90 -19.78 -22.82
CA GLU A 41 -21.67 -18.74 -22.13
C GLU A 41 -21.68 -18.90 -20.60
N LEU A 42 -21.54 -20.12 -20.07
CA LEU A 42 -21.49 -20.34 -18.63
C LEU A 42 -20.12 -19.93 -18.01
N PHE A 43 -19.09 -19.86 -18.83
CA PHE A 43 -17.74 -19.44 -18.44
C PHE A 43 -17.43 -18.01 -18.89
N GLN A 44 -18.15 -17.48 -19.86
CA GLN A 44 -18.29 -16.06 -20.11
C GLN A 44 -19.27 -15.48 -19.09
N LYS A 45 -18.96 -15.59 -17.78
CA LYS A 45 -19.42 -14.51 -16.91
C LYS A 45 -18.97 -13.25 -17.58
N ASP A 46 -19.93 -12.39 -17.93
CA ASP A 46 -19.69 -11.04 -18.40
C ASP A 46 -18.69 -10.33 -17.49
N SER A 47 -17.43 -10.66 -17.64
CA SER A 47 -16.37 -9.73 -17.30
C SER A 47 -16.40 -8.66 -18.38
N LYS A 48 -17.49 -7.90 -18.40
CA LYS A 48 -17.42 -6.54 -18.88
C LYS A 48 -16.38 -5.89 -17.99
N VAL A 49 -15.12 -6.05 -18.36
CA VAL A 49 -14.07 -5.18 -17.89
C VAL A 49 -14.52 -3.82 -18.38
N GLN A 50 -15.28 -3.14 -17.53
CA GLN A 50 -15.54 -1.73 -17.73
C GLN A 50 -14.13 -1.11 -17.69
N LEU A 51 -13.62 -0.74 -18.87
CA LEU A 51 -12.43 0.07 -18.99
C LEU A 51 -12.74 1.39 -18.31
N SER A 52 -12.65 1.41 -16.99
CA SER A 52 -12.76 2.63 -16.21
C SER A 52 -11.42 3.37 -16.33
N ARG A 53 -11.50 4.63 -16.74
CA ARG A 53 -10.32 5.49 -16.76
C ARG A 53 -9.81 5.62 -15.34
N LEU A 54 -8.58 5.17 -15.10
CA LEU A 54 -7.91 5.36 -13.82
C LEU A 54 -7.77 6.86 -13.54
N THR A 55 -8.07 7.26 -12.33
CA THR A 55 -7.68 8.59 -11.85
C THR A 55 -6.16 8.67 -11.75
N ASN A 56 -5.59 9.87 -11.80
CA ASN A 56 -4.14 10.06 -11.65
C ASN A 56 -3.60 9.42 -10.35
N ARG A 57 -4.40 9.44 -9.28
CA ARG A 57 -4.06 8.80 -8.02
C ARG A 57 -4.00 7.28 -8.16
N GLN A 58 -5.01 6.64 -8.75
CA GLN A 58 -5.05 5.19 -8.98
C GLN A 58 -3.92 4.73 -9.89
N PHE A 59 -3.63 5.48 -10.95
CA PHE A 59 -2.52 5.18 -11.86
C PHE A 59 -1.17 5.23 -11.13
N ARG A 60 -0.91 6.29 -10.35
CA ARG A 60 0.33 6.39 -9.56
C ARG A 60 0.45 5.29 -8.51
N GLN A 61 -0.65 4.96 -7.84
CA GLN A 61 -0.69 3.87 -6.86
C GLN A 61 -0.34 2.53 -7.54
N SER A 62 -0.92 2.24 -8.70
CA SER A 62 -0.62 1.02 -9.46
C SER A 62 0.83 0.96 -9.92
N LEU A 63 1.41 2.10 -10.32
CA LEU A 63 2.84 2.18 -10.65
C LEU A 63 3.71 1.94 -9.42
N ALA A 64 3.41 2.58 -8.29
CA ALA A 64 4.14 2.38 -7.04
C ALA A 64 4.08 0.92 -6.59
N ASP A 65 2.93 0.26 -6.76
CA ASP A 65 2.74 -1.15 -6.49
C ASP A 65 3.60 -2.03 -7.40
N LEU A 66 3.67 -1.70 -8.68
CA LEU A 66 4.50 -2.41 -9.65
C LEU A 66 5.99 -2.26 -9.33
N PHE A 67 6.47 -1.03 -9.12
CA PHE A 67 7.88 -0.78 -8.80
C PHE A 67 8.31 -1.45 -7.51
N SER A 68 7.50 -1.39 -6.46
CA SER A 68 7.82 -2.05 -5.20
C SER A 68 7.89 -3.58 -5.30
N HIS A 69 7.27 -4.17 -6.31
CA HIS A 69 7.41 -5.60 -6.61
C HIS A 69 8.82 -5.93 -7.13
N PHE A 70 9.41 -5.06 -7.93
CA PHE A 70 10.75 -5.23 -8.50
C PHE A 70 11.87 -4.79 -7.55
N GLU A 71 11.67 -3.72 -6.79
CA GLU A 71 12.67 -3.21 -5.83
C GLU A 71 12.72 -4.01 -4.52
N GLY A 72 11.76 -4.91 -4.32
CA GLY A 72 11.59 -5.67 -3.09
C GLY A 72 10.73 -4.94 -2.06
N GLN A 73 10.15 -5.73 -1.16
CA GLN A 73 9.30 -5.19 -0.10
C GLN A 73 10.14 -4.58 1.02
N PRO A 74 9.69 -3.49 1.65
CA PRO A 74 10.38 -2.92 2.80
C PRO A 74 10.53 -3.98 3.90
N LYS A 75 11.74 -4.11 4.45
CA LYS A 75 12.02 -5.07 5.52
C LYS A 75 11.28 -4.64 6.78
N ILE A 76 10.30 -5.40 7.20
CA ILE A 76 9.63 -5.20 8.49
C ILE A 76 10.41 -5.94 9.57
N GLN A 77 10.85 -5.19 10.57
CA GLN A 77 11.36 -5.77 11.81
C GLN A 77 10.17 -6.12 12.70
N ASN A 78 9.74 -7.39 12.70
CA ASN A 78 8.52 -7.85 13.39
C ASN A 78 8.51 -7.63 14.92
N ARG A 79 9.62 -7.19 15.52
CA ARG A 79 9.75 -6.98 16.97
C ARG A 79 9.60 -5.53 17.43
N VAL A 80 9.60 -4.59 16.50
CA VAL A 80 9.53 -3.16 16.82
C VAL A 80 8.25 -2.61 16.25
N HIS A 81 7.31 -2.24 17.14
CA HIS A 81 6.07 -1.57 16.77
C HIS A 81 6.21 -0.07 16.94
N GLY A 82 5.77 0.70 15.95
CA GLY A 82 5.84 2.15 15.94
C GLY A 82 6.56 2.70 14.71
N LEU A 83 6.69 4.01 14.66
CA LEU A 83 7.39 4.73 13.61
C LEU A 83 8.67 5.34 14.18
N ARG A 84 9.74 5.36 13.39
CA ARG A 84 10.96 6.07 13.74
C ARG A 84 10.72 7.56 13.62
N GLY A 85 10.72 8.28 14.75
CA GLY A 85 10.59 9.72 14.83
C GLY A 85 11.95 10.41 14.86
N LYS A 86 12.13 11.41 14.00
CA LYS A 86 13.27 12.34 14.01
C LYS A 86 12.74 13.73 14.36
N TYR A 87 13.21 14.28 15.45
CA TYR A 87 12.76 15.54 16.01
C TYR A 87 13.75 16.65 15.69
N TYR A 88 13.32 17.67 14.97
CA TYR A 88 14.16 18.76 14.47
C TYR A 88 13.83 20.06 15.19
N ASN A 89 14.83 20.69 15.83
CA ASN A 89 14.70 22.03 16.39
C ASN A 89 14.85 23.08 15.28
N ALA A 90 13.99 23.02 14.28
CA ALA A 90 14.00 23.89 13.11
C ALA A 90 12.67 23.82 12.35
N LYS A 91 12.43 24.81 11.51
CA LYS A 91 11.31 24.86 10.56
C LYS A 91 11.36 23.75 9.51
N GLY A 92 12.55 23.34 9.10
CA GLY A 92 12.75 22.35 8.04
C GLY A 92 13.52 21.14 8.54
N MET A 93 13.39 20.05 7.80
CA MET A 93 13.98 18.74 8.11
C MET A 93 15.28 18.47 7.33
N ASN A 94 15.77 19.47 6.57
CA ASN A 94 16.88 19.31 5.63
C ASN A 94 18.27 19.29 6.29
N LYS A 95 18.39 19.73 7.54
CA LYS A 95 19.69 19.88 8.22
C LYS A 95 19.83 18.85 9.32
N LYS A 96 20.64 17.82 9.10
CA LYS A 96 20.95 16.78 10.12
C LYS A 96 21.42 17.38 11.46
N LYS A 97 22.11 18.53 11.45
CA LYS A 97 22.57 19.25 12.67
C LYS A 97 21.43 19.74 13.58
N THR A 98 20.20 19.82 13.06
CA THR A 98 19.02 20.28 13.83
C THR A 98 18.27 19.13 14.48
N ILE A 99 18.65 17.87 14.24
CA ILE A 99 18.06 16.71 14.90
C ILE A 99 18.50 16.72 16.37
N LYS A 100 17.51 16.68 17.26
CA LYS A 100 17.72 16.65 18.72
C LYS A 100 17.41 15.31 19.32
N LEU A 101 16.54 14.54 18.68
CA LEU A 101 16.13 13.22 19.17
C LEU A 101 15.77 12.31 17.97
N GLU A 102 16.17 11.06 18.06
CA GLU A 102 15.63 9.98 17.25
C GLU A 102 15.15 8.87 18.17
N GLN A 103 13.90 8.42 18.00
CA GLN A 103 13.31 7.36 18.81
C GLN A 103 12.23 6.60 18.01
N ILE A 104 11.75 5.51 18.59
CA ILE A 104 10.56 4.82 18.06
C ILE A 104 9.35 5.30 18.85
N ASP A 105 8.41 5.90 18.15
CA ASP A 105 7.12 6.32 18.71
C ASP A 105 6.09 5.23 18.43
N GLY A 106 5.67 4.53 19.46
CA GLY A 106 4.68 3.45 19.36
C GLY A 106 3.27 3.94 19.01
N LYS A 107 3.00 5.22 19.23
CA LYS A 107 1.73 5.89 18.94
C LYS A 107 2.00 7.33 18.53
N ILE A 108 1.30 7.79 17.50
CA ILE A 108 1.32 9.19 17.06
C ILE A 108 0.07 9.87 17.62
N ASP A 109 0.15 10.28 18.87
CA ASP A 109 -0.93 10.95 19.59
C ASP A 109 -0.30 11.91 20.60
N PHE A 110 0.03 13.09 20.11
CA PHE A 110 0.77 14.10 20.87
C PHE A 110 -0.05 15.36 21.05
N ASN A 111 0.09 15.95 22.21
CA ASN A 111 -0.48 17.27 22.53
C ASN A 111 0.65 18.23 22.90
N PHE A 112 1.15 18.96 21.91
CA PHE A 112 2.29 19.85 22.07
C PHE A 112 1.89 21.30 22.46
N LYS A 113 0.65 21.63 22.74
CA LYS A 113 0.16 22.97 23.09
C LYS A 113 1.31 23.98 23.32
N ASP A 114 1.64 24.22 24.59
CA ASP A 114 2.69 25.15 25.03
C ASP A 114 3.97 24.42 25.48
N GLN A 115 4.18 23.19 24.99
CA GLN A 115 5.31 22.36 25.37
C GLN A 115 6.11 21.93 24.13
N ALA A 116 7.43 21.93 24.28
CA ALA A 116 8.30 21.30 23.30
C ALA A 116 8.27 19.77 23.42
N PRO A 117 8.51 19.04 22.33
CA PRO A 117 8.58 17.57 22.36
C PRO A 117 9.61 17.03 23.36
N ILE A 118 10.72 17.74 23.52
CA ILE A 118 11.80 17.44 24.46
C ILE A 118 12.38 18.72 25.04
N GLN A 119 13.03 18.60 26.19
CA GLN A 119 13.71 19.73 26.84
C GLN A 119 14.81 20.32 25.92
N GLY A 120 14.83 21.63 25.79
CA GLY A 120 15.81 22.37 24.99
C GLY A 120 15.44 22.53 23.51
N MET A 121 14.26 22.11 23.08
CA MET A 121 13.70 22.50 21.80
C MET A 121 12.83 23.75 21.92
N ASP A 122 12.73 24.49 20.82
CA ASP A 122 11.84 25.64 20.72
C ASP A 122 10.37 25.17 20.72
N VAL A 123 9.56 25.73 21.60
CA VAL A 123 8.14 25.40 21.76
C VAL A 123 7.32 25.75 20.51
N ASN A 124 7.71 26.83 19.84
CA ASN A 124 6.96 27.40 18.73
C ASN A 124 7.56 27.07 17.37
N LYS A 125 8.74 26.41 17.33
CA LYS A 125 9.46 26.20 16.08
C LYS A 125 10.18 24.87 16.05
N PHE A 126 9.44 23.81 15.71
CA PHE A 126 10.02 22.49 15.52
C PHE A 126 9.30 21.71 14.42
N SER A 127 9.93 20.68 13.96
CA SER A 127 9.33 19.71 13.03
C SER A 127 9.68 18.30 13.42
N ILE A 128 8.82 17.34 13.06
CA ILE A 128 9.03 15.93 13.33
C ILE A 128 8.77 15.16 12.04
N TYR A 129 9.66 14.23 11.76
CA TYR A 129 9.54 13.31 10.65
C TYR A 129 9.44 11.88 11.17
N TRP A 130 8.33 11.24 10.92
CA TRP A 130 8.14 9.81 11.20
C TRP A 130 8.25 9.00 9.93
N GLU A 131 8.97 7.89 10.01
CA GLU A 131 9.10 6.94 8.92
C GLU A 131 8.93 5.50 9.41
N GLY A 132 8.39 4.65 8.55
CA GLY A 132 8.20 3.24 8.84
C GLY A 132 7.39 2.53 7.79
N SER A 133 6.72 1.46 8.19
CA SER A 133 5.89 0.68 7.30
C SER A 133 4.56 0.31 7.94
N LEU A 134 3.51 0.39 7.15
CA LEU A 134 2.18 -0.09 7.49
C LEU A 134 1.96 -1.45 6.82
N LYS A 135 1.49 -2.45 7.58
CA LYS A 135 1.09 -3.75 7.06
C LYS A 135 -0.39 -3.98 7.34
N PRO A 136 -1.28 -3.76 6.36
CA PRO A 136 -2.70 -4.04 6.49
C PRO A 136 -2.93 -5.53 6.77
N ARG A 137 -3.93 -5.86 7.60
CA ARG A 137 -4.32 -7.26 7.84
C ARG A 137 -5.10 -7.82 6.68
N GLU A 138 -6.02 -7.04 6.15
CA GLU A 138 -6.96 -7.42 5.10
C GLU A 138 -6.83 -6.52 3.87
N THR A 139 -7.20 -7.05 2.71
CA THR A 139 -7.30 -6.27 1.48
C THR A 139 -8.57 -5.44 1.50
N GLY A 140 -8.46 -4.14 1.27
CA GLY A 140 -9.63 -3.26 1.26
C GLY A 140 -9.29 -1.78 1.24
N TRP A 141 -10.33 -0.97 1.41
CA TRP A 141 -10.20 0.48 1.53
C TRP A 141 -9.83 0.85 2.97
N TYR A 142 -8.74 1.59 3.11
CA TYR A 142 -8.27 2.17 4.36
C TYR A 142 -8.41 3.68 4.32
N GLU A 143 -8.95 4.26 5.37
CA GLU A 143 -9.08 5.69 5.52
C GLU A 143 -8.10 6.19 6.59
N PHE A 144 -7.28 7.15 6.21
CA PHE A 144 -6.30 7.79 7.08
C PHE A 144 -6.86 9.12 7.53
N PHE A 145 -6.91 9.33 8.85
CA PHE A 145 -7.35 10.58 9.46
C PHE A 145 -6.18 11.23 10.16
N ILE A 146 -6.03 12.54 9.99
CA ILE A 146 -5.08 13.36 10.76
C ILE A 146 -5.83 14.54 11.32
N GLN A 147 -5.74 14.71 12.64
CA GLN A 147 -6.24 15.88 13.35
C GLN A 147 -5.07 16.69 13.84
N SER A 148 -4.97 17.95 13.43
CA SER A 148 -3.90 18.85 13.87
C SER A 148 -4.26 20.32 13.65
N PRO A 149 -3.87 21.23 14.56
CA PRO A 149 -3.89 22.67 14.31
C PRO A 149 -2.68 23.13 13.47
N ASN A 150 -1.66 22.30 13.34
CA ASN A 150 -0.39 22.60 12.71
C ASN A 150 -0.26 21.92 11.35
N GLY A 151 0.80 22.26 10.60
CA GLY A 151 1.05 21.70 9.29
C GLY A 151 1.48 20.21 9.34
N PHE A 152 1.05 19.44 8.36
CA PHE A 152 1.42 18.04 8.22
C PHE A 152 1.37 17.57 6.76
N SER A 153 2.10 16.48 6.47
CA SER A 153 2.05 15.80 5.18
C SER A 153 2.23 14.29 5.36
N LEU A 154 1.30 13.51 4.88
CA LEU A 154 1.33 12.05 4.94
C LEU A 154 1.61 11.46 3.56
N ARG A 155 2.56 10.53 3.50
CA ARG A 155 2.80 9.68 2.33
C ARG A 155 2.62 8.22 2.70
N VAL A 156 1.86 7.50 1.89
CA VAL A 156 1.70 6.05 1.98
C VAL A 156 1.98 5.44 0.62
N ASN A 157 2.90 4.48 0.56
CA ASN A 157 3.31 3.77 -0.66
C ASN A 157 3.89 4.68 -1.77
N GLN A 158 4.47 5.82 -1.40
CA GLN A 158 5.02 6.77 -2.36
C GLN A 158 6.38 7.28 -1.87
N ASN A 159 7.43 6.99 -2.64
CA ASN A 159 8.77 7.50 -2.31
C ASN A 159 8.98 8.90 -2.87
N ASP A 160 8.49 9.20 -4.10
CA ASP A 160 8.74 10.47 -4.81
C ASP A 160 7.47 11.10 -5.41
N GLY A 161 6.30 10.64 -5.01
CA GLY A 161 5.03 11.10 -5.53
C GLY A 161 4.41 12.26 -4.75
N LEU A 162 3.22 12.68 -5.19
CA LEU A 162 2.38 13.59 -4.44
C LEU A 162 1.96 12.92 -3.12
N PRO A 163 2.00 13.64 -1.99
CA PRO A 163 1.57 13.11 -0.71
C PRO A 163 0.11 12.63 -0.75
N THR A 164 -0.19 11.65 0.09
CA THR A 164 -1.56 11.15 0.30
C THR A 164 -2.44 12.23 0.90
N ILE A 165 -1.88 12.97 1.87
CA ILE A 165 -2.45 14.19 2.46
C ILE A 165 -1.33 15.23 2.49
N ASP A 166 -1.60 16.46 2.06
CA ASP A 166 -0.63 17.58 2.08
C ASP A 166 -1.24 18.85 2.62
N GLU A 167 -1.03 19.10 3.89
CA GLU A 167 -1.55 20.21 4.64
C GLU A 167 -0.43 20.92 5.42
N LYS A 168 0.56 21.44 4.69
CA LYS A 168 1.79 22.00 5.29
C LYS A 168 1.61 23.37 5.94
N VAL A 169 0.44 23.97 5.81
CA VAL A 169 0.14 25.30 6.39
C VAL A 169 -0.41 25.15 7.80
N THR A 170 0.14 25.88 8.73
CA THR A 170 -0.40 26.00 10.10
C THR A 170 -1.69 26.81 10.05
N ALA A 171 -2.79 26.26 10.54
CA ALA A 171 -4.10 26.91 10.53
C ALA A 171 -4.44 27.59 11.86
N GLY A 172 -3.70 27.29 12.93
CA GLY A 172 -3.95 27.80 14.29
C GLY A 172 -5.18 27.19 14.97
N MET A 173 -6.06 26.54 14.21
CA MET A 173 -7.24 25.84 14.72
C MET A 173 -7.19 24.35 14.37
N MET A 174 -7.79 23.51 15.24
CA MET A 174 -7.88 22.08 15.00
C MET A 174 -8.66 21.81 13.73
N ARG A 175 -8.08 21.01 12.84
CA ARG A 175 -8.72 20.51 11.62
C ARG A 175 -8.50 19.01 11.48
N GLU A 176 -9.47 18.35 10.88
CA GLU A 176 -9.39 16.95 10.50
C GLU A 176 -9.33 16.83 8.98
N VAL A 177 -8.40 16.05 8.49
CA VAL A 177 -8.27 15.77 7.06
C VAL A 177 -8.15 14.26 6.88
N SER A 178 -8.85 13.71 5.89
CA SER A 178 -8.79 12.29 5.59
C SER A 178 -8.46 12.00 4.13
N ALA A 179 -7.94 10.80 3.90
CA ALA A 179 -7.74 10.25 2.56
C ALA A 179 -7.92 8.74 2.56
N LYS A 180 -8.51 8.22 1.47
CA LYS A 180 -8.75 6.78 1.29
C LYS A 180 -7.76 6.19 0.29
N LEU A 181 -7.19 5.04 0.64
CA LEU A 181 -6.35 4.22 -0.22
C LEU A 181 -6.83 2.77 -0.19
N PHE A 182 -6.77 2.11 -1.34
CA PHE A 182 -6.96 0.66 -1.41
C PHE A 182 -5.62 -0.02 -1.16
N LEU A 183 -5.55 -0.87 -0.14
CA LEU A 183 -4.33 -1.56 0.27
C LEU A 183 -4.54 -3.07 0.25
N LEU A 184 -3.49 -3.81 -0.09
CA LEU A 184 -3.50 -5.27 -0.09
C LEU A 184 -3.11 -5.81 1.28
N GLY A 185 -3.90 -6.75 1.79
CA GLY A 185 -3.62 -7.42 3.06
C GLY A 185 -2.29 -8.17 3.04
N GLY A 186 -1.57 -8.12 4.15
CA GLY A 186 -0.29 -8.80 4.32
C GLY A 186 0.92 -8.13 3.65
N ARG A 187 0.70 -7.14 2.78
CA ARG A 187 1.77 -6.39 2.11
C ARG A 187 2.23 -5.20 2.96
N PRO A 188 3.54 -5.00 3.16
CA PRO A 188 4.05 -3.81 3.80
C PRO A 188 4.07 -2.62 2.82
N TYR A 189 3.63 -1.47 3.29
CA TYR A 189 3.65 -0.19 2.58
C TYR A 189 4.54 0.79 3.30
N PRO A 190 5.51 1.43 2.64
CA PRO A 190 6.28 2.50 3.25
C PRO A 190 5.34 3.65 3.63
N LEU A 191 5.56 4.21 4.81
CA LEU A 191 4.80 5.32 5.34
C LEU A 191 5.76 6.37 5.89
N SER A 192 5.50 7.63 5.56
CA SER A 192 6.14 8.77 6.20
C SER A 192 5.12 9.85 6.55
N LEU A 193 5.32 10.46 7.71
CA LEU A 193 4.52 11.58 8.20
C LEU A 193 5.46 12.72 8.58
N GLU A 194 5.20 13.89 8.01
CA GLU A 194 5.85 15.16 8.35
C GLU A 194 4.89 15.99 9.21
N TYR A 195 5.39 16.56 10.27
CA TYR A 195 4.67 17.48 11.14
C TYR A 195 5.47 18.77 11.33
N PHE A 196 4.77 19.90 11.29
CA PHE A 196 5.39 21.22 11.36
C PHE A 196 4.63 22.09 12.34
N LYS A 197 5.28 22.51 13.43
CA LYS A 197 4.76 23.54 14.34
C LYS A 197 5.55 24.83 14.13
N PHE A 198 4.85 25.89 13.69
CA PHE A 198 5.41 27.22 13.50
C PHE A 198 4.36 28.21 13.90
N ASP A 199 4.44 28.65 15.13
CA ASP A 199 3.69 29.79 15.61
C ASP A 199 4.51 31.04 15.29
N ALA A 200 3.88 32.02 14.62
CA ALA A 200 4.49 33.29 14.23
C ALA A 200 4.58 34.24 15.40
#